data_a578515f9c5e00144c4db5b602631f28
#
_entry.id   a578515f9c5e00144c4db5b602631f28
#
_cell.length_a   1.000
_cell.length_b   1.000
_cell.length_c   1.000
_cell.angle_alpha   90.00
_cell.angle_beta   90.00
_cell.angle_gamma   90.00
#
_symmetry.space_group_name_H-M   'P 1'
#
loop_
_entity.id
_entity.type
_entity.pdbx_description
1 polymer ?
#
loop_
_entity_poly.entity_id
_entity_poly.type
_entity_poly.pdbx_seq_one_letter_code
_entity_poly.pdbx_strand_id
1 'polypeptide(L)'
;MNTLLLETIKIEDGQVANIEWHNKRCNQTRQELFGSNILLLQLQEYINPPSHGLFRCRILYGHHVESVEYIPYQLKTIKTLTLSLIHI
;
A
#
# COMPACT_ATOMS: atom_id res chain seq x y z
N MET A 1 2.05 -15.46 18.36
CA MET A 1 1.79 -14.06 18.20
C MET A 1 1.79 -13.66 16.76
N ASN A 2 0.82 -12.89 16.33
CA ASN A 2 0.75 -12.53 14.96
C ASN A 2 1.38 -11.18 14.73
N THR A 3 2.31 -11.12 13.82
CA THR A 3 2.92 -9.85 13.47
C THR A 3 2.29 -9.38 12.19
N LEU A 4 1.70 -8.22 12.25
CA LEU A 4 1.13 -7.62 11.05
C LEU A 4 1.99 -6.44 10.63
N LEU A 5 2.17 -6.32 9.34
CA LEU A 5 2.97 -5.28 8.75
C LEU A 5 2.07 -4.42 7.88
N LEU A 6 2.46 -3.20 7.67
CA LEU A 6 1.64 -2.25 6.91
C LEU A 6 2.41 -1.75 5.70
N GLU A 7 1.76 -1.77 4.56
CA GLU A 7 2.32 -1.16 3.37
C GLU A 7 1.34 -0.07 2.93
N THR A 8 1.83 1.10 2.58
CA THR A 8 1.00 2.21 2.13
C THR A 8 1.40 2.55 0.71
N ILE A 9 0.45 2.47 -0.20
CA ILE A 9 0.71 2.61 -1.63
C ILE A 9 -0.17 3.70 -2.21
N LYS A 10 0.41 4.55 -3.04
CA LYS A 10 -0.33 5.61 -3.66
C LYS A 10 -1.08 5.08 -4.88
N ILE A 11 -2.33 5.47 -5.02
CA ILE A 11 -3.12 5.15 -6.20
C ILE A 11 -3.66 6.47 -6.75
N GLU A 12 -3.43 6.72 -8.01
CA GLU A 12 -3.92 7.94 -8.64
C GLU A 12 -4.58 7.58 -9.94
N ASP A 13 -5.87 7.86 -10.06
CA ASP A 13 -6.66 7.62 -11.27
C ASP A 13 -6.47 6.19 -11.79
N GLY A 14 -6.55 5.25 -10.90
CA GLY A 14 -6.44 3.84 -11.27
C GLY A 14 -5.03 3.31 -11.39
N GLN A 15 -4.03 4.16 -11.21
CA GLN A 15 -2.64 3.76 -11.36
C GLN A 15 -2.02 3.50 -9.99
N VAL A 16 -1.48 2.32 -9.80
CA VAL A 16 -0.85 1.95 -8.54
C VAL A 16 0.63 2.29 -8.65
N ALA A 17 1.10 3.20 -7.82
CA ALA A 17 2.45 3.70 -7.93
C ALA A 17 3.47 2.75 -7.33
N ASN A 18 4.57 2.56 -8.05
CA ASN A 18 5.71 1.83 -7.52
C ASN A 18 5.38 0.43 -7.02
N ILE A 19 4.47 -0.24 -7.70
CA ILE A 19 4.02 -1.56 -7.21
C ILE A 19 5.15 -2.57 -7.14
N GLU A 20 6.11 -2.52 -8.05
CA GLU A 20 7.21 -3.47 -8.03
C GLU A 20 8.09 -3.24 -6.81
N TRP A 21 8.32 -1.99 -6.45
CA TRP A 21 9.12 -1.67 -5.29
C TRP A 21 8.40 -2.11 -4.01
N HIS A 22 7.08 -1.91 -3.96
CA HIS A 22 6.32 -2.33 -2.80
C HIS A 22 6.31 -3.86 -2.67
N ASN A 23 6.20 -4.57 -3.79
CA ASN A 23 6.25 -6.03 -3.74
C ASN A 23 7.60 -6.50 -3.24
N LYS A 24 8.67 -5.87 -3.73
CA LYS A 24 10.01 -6.29 -3.32
C LYS A 24 10.20 -6.05 -1.83
N ARG A 25 9.82 -4.89 -1.34
CA ARG A 25 10.01 -4.57 0.07
C ARG A 25 9.13 -5.46 0.94
N CYS A 26 7.91 -5.68 0.54
CA CYS A 26 6.98 -6.50 1.28
C CYS A 26 7.53 -7.92 1.43
N ASN A 27 7.96 -8.51 0.32
CA ASN A 27 8.42 -9.88 0.36
C ASN A 27 9.75 -10.02 1.08
N GLN A 28 10.62 -9.02 0.95
CA GLN A 28 11.88 -9.05 1.66
C GLN A 28 11.64 -9.04 3.17
N THR A 29 10.72 -8.20 3.64
CA THR A 29 10.41 -8.13 5.05
C THR A 29 9.79 -9.44 5.52
N ARG A 30 8.92 -10.03 4.71
CA ARG A 30 8.28 -11.30 5.07
C ARG A 30 9.32 -12.41 5.17
N GLN A 31 10.28 -12.42 4.26
CA GLN A 31 11.32 -13.45 4.31
C GLN A 31 12.19 -13.28 5.56
N GLU A 32 12.43 -12.05 5.97
CA GLU A 32 13.22 -11.83 7.16
C GLU A 32 12.47 -12.25 8.42
N LEU A 33 11.17 -12.07 8.44
CA LEU A 33 10.41 -12.39 9.64
C LEU A 33 9.90 -13.82 9.68
N PHE A 34 9.59 -14.40 8.54
CA PHE A 34 8.93 -15.70 8.51
C PHE A 34 9.74 -16.78 7.80
N GLY A 35 10.89 -16.43 7.27
CA GLY A 35 11.73 -17.43 6.63
C GLY A 35 11.78 -17.27 5.13
N SER A 36 12.90 -17.64 4.53
CA SER A 36 13.09 -17.43 3.12
C SER A 36 12.28 -18.38 2.25
N ASN A 37 11.65 -19.38 2.85
CA ASN A 37 10.83 -20.30 2.06
C ASN A 37 9.40 -19.83 1.89
N ILE A 38 9.06 -18.67 2.44
CA ILE A 38 7.69 -18.21 2.35
C ILE A 38 7.38 -17.83 0.92
N LEU A 39 6.14 -18.06 0.50
CA LEU A 39 5.75 -17.73 -0.85
C LEU A 39 5.69 -16.23 -1.03
N LEU A 40 6.04 -15.76 -2.23
CA LEU A 40 6.01 -14.35 -2.50
C LEU A 40 4.59 -13.86 -2.72
N LEU A 41 4.32 -12.65 -2.26
CA LEU A 41 3.02 -12.02 -2.49
C LEU A 41 3.14 -11.07 -3.67
N GLN A 42 2.08 -10.98 -4.44
CA GLN A 42 1.97 -10.02 -5.52
C GLN A 42 0.86 -9.06 -5.09
N LEU A 43 1.24 -7.93 -4.55
CA LEU A 43 0.26 -7.02 -3.95
C LEU A 43 -0.79 -6.55 -4.95
N GLN A 44 -0.42 -6.43 -6.23
CA GLN A 44 -1.36 -5.98 -7.22
C GLN A 44 -2.55 -6.94 -7.39
N GLU A 45 -2.40 -8.17 -6.96
CA GLU A 45 -3.52 -9.12 -7.06
C GLU A 45 -4.58 -8.83 -6.01
N TYR A 46 -4.26 -8.05 -5.01
CA TYR A 46 -5.18 -7.74 -3.93
C TYR A 46 -5.72 -6.32 -4.04
N ILE A 47 -5.27 -5.54 -5.01
CA ILE A 47 -5.66 -4.15 -5.12
C ILE A 47 -6.61 -3.98 -6.29
N ASN A 48 -7.78 -3.38 -6.00
CA ASN A 48 -8.72 -3.01 -7.04
C ASN A 48 -8.77 -1.50 -7.02
N PRO A 49 -7.89 -0.82 -7.76
CA PRO A 49 -7.75 0.61 -7.58
C PRO A 49 -8.99 1.36 -8.10
N PRO A 50 -9.46 2.34 -7.35
CA PRO A 50 -10.51 3.20 -7.85
C PRO A 50 -10.04 3.89 -9.13
N SER A 51 -10.91 4.01 -10.12
CA SER A 51 -10.50 4.51 -11.40
C SER A 51 -10.28 6.00 -11.44
N HIS A 52 -10.76 6.73 -10.47
CA HIS A 52 -10.60 8.18 -10.45
C HIS A 52 -10.19 8.64 -9.05
N GLY A 53 -9.34 9.63 -9.00
CA GLY A 53 -9.00 10.27 -7.75
C GLY A 53 -7.70 9.78 -7.16
N LEU A 54 -7.31 10.40 -6.07
CA LEU A 54 -6.06 10.10 -5.39
C LEU A 54 -6.38 9.37 -4.09
N PHE A 55 -5.81 8.19 -3.93
CA PHE A 55 -6.07 7.36 -2.76
C PHE A 55 -4.79 6.85 -2.17
N ARG A 56 -4.85 6.55 -0.88
CA ARG A 56 -3.79 5.86 -0.20
C ARG A 56 -4.30 4.46 0.06
N CYS A 57 -3.64 3.46 -0.45
CA CYS A 57 -4.03 2.07 -0.25
C CYS A 57 -3.21 1.52 0.88
N ARG A 58 -3.87 1.12 1.97
CA ARG A 58 -3.18 0.56 3.11
C ARG A 58 -3.42 -0.93 3.13
N ILE A 59 -2.34 -1.70 3.13
CA ILE A 59 -2.42 -3.15 3.11
C ILE A 59 -1.79 -3.69 4.38
N LEU A 60 -2.57 -4.40 5.16
CA LEU A 60 -2.05 -5.10 6.32
C LEU A 60 -1.75 -6.52 5.90
N TYR A 61 -0.56 -6.98 6.20
CA TYR A 61 -0.16 -8.31 5.77
C TYR A 61 0.78 -8.95 6.78
N GLY A 62 0.92 -10.25 6.66
CA GLY A 62 1.85 -11.03 7.43
C GLY A 62 2.17 -12.21 6.57
N HIS A 63 1.77 -13.41 6.97
CA HIS A 63 1.89 -14.57 6.11
C HIS A 63 0.97 -14.39 4.91
N HIS A 64 -0.12 -13.67 5.07
CA HIS A 64 -1.08 -13.43 4.01
C HIS A 64 -1.52 -11.99 4.08
N VAL A 65 -2.18 -11.50 3.04
CA VAL A 65 -2.79 -10.19 3.10
C VAL A 65 -4.03 -10.29 3.98
N GLU A 66 -4.08 -9.45 5.00
CA GLU A 66 -5.17 -9.49 5.96
C GLU A 66 -6.26 -8.46 5.67
N SER A 67 -5.88 -7.30 5.18
CA SER A 67 -6.89 -6.31 4.83
C SER A 67 -6.33 -5.32 3.86
N VAL A 68 -7.20 -4.71 3.07
CA VAL A 68 -6.83 -3.70 2.10
C VAL A 68 -7.84 -2.57 2.25
N GLU A 69 -7.37 -1.35 2.47
CA GLU A 69 -8.22 -0.20 2.62
C GLU A 69 -7.85 0.87 1.63
N TYR A 70 -8.82 1.62 1.15
CA TYR A 70 -8.58 2.72 0.23
C TYR A 70 -9.04 4.00 0.90
N ILE A 71 -8.12 4.90 1.20
CA ILE A 71 -8.42 6.13 1.92
C ILE A 71 -8.22 7.29 0.96
N PRO A 72 -9.29 8.02 0.63
CA PRO A 72 -9.15 9.13 -0.31
C PRO A 72 -8.43 10.29 0.33
N TYR A 73 -7.62 11.01 -0.48
CA TYR A 73 -7.02 12.21 0.00
C TYR A 73 -8.05 13.32 -0.20
N GLN A 74 -8.26 14.08 0.86
CA GLN A 74 -9.19 15.16 0.76
C GLN A 74 -8.43 16.43 0.66
N LEU A 75 -8.51 17.04 -0.50
CA LEU A 75 -7.74 18.19 -0.67
C LEU A 75 -8.52 19.43 -0.47
N LYS A 76 -9.70 19.30 -0.10
CA LYS A 76 -10.49 20.37 0.01
C LYS A 76 -10.05 21.48 0.73
N THR A 77 -9.83 21.61 1.59
CA THR A 77 -9.65 22.70 2.34
C THR A 77 -8.56 23.42 2.17
N ILE A 78 -7.94 23.21 1.55
CA ILE A 78 -6.85 23.77 1.57
C ILE A 78 -6.52 24.87 1.13
N LYS A 79 -6.81 25.55 1.02
CA LYS A 79 -6.47 26.59 0.63
C LYS A 79 -5.19 26.86 0.93
N THR A 80 -4.64 26.61 1.41
CA THR A 80 -3.50 26.99 1.83
C THR A 80 -2.53 26.16 1.61
N LEU A 81 -2.10 25.85 1.44
CA LEU A 81 -1.25 25.22 1.49
C LEU A 81 -0.53 24.47 1.42
N THR A 82 -0.22 24.13 1.25
CA THR A 82 0.47 23.41 1.64
C THR A 82 0.52 22.21 1.00
N LEU A 83 1.05 22.05 0.06
CA LEU A 83 1.22 20.93 -0.48
C LEU A 83 2.07 20.03 0.11
N SER A 84 2.94 20.39 0.83
CA SER A 84 3.83 19.49 1.47
C SER A 84 3.10 18.44 2.22
N LEU A 85 1.85 18.59 2.41
CA LEU A 85 1.15 17.61 3.15
C LEU A 85 0.81 16.42 2.35
N ILE A 86 1.05 16.43 1.08
CA ILE A 86 0.65 15.31 0.30
C ILE A 86 1.80 14.43 0.05
N HIS A 87 2.29 13.79 1.02
CA HIS A 87 3.37 12.88 0.82
C HIS A 87 2.90 11.48 1.09
N ILE A 88 3.27 10.57 0.31
CA ILE A 88 2.85 9.19 0.45
C ILE A 88 4.03 8.27 0.45
#